data_0dd6b349415f07cc2840ea02239f8137
#
_entry.id   0dd6b349415f07cc2840ea02239f8137
#
_cell.length_a   1.000
_cell.length_b   1.000
_cell.length_c   1.000
_cell.angle_alpha   90.00
_cell.angle_beta   90.00
_cell.angle_gamma   90.00
#
_symmetry.space_group_name_H-M   'P 1'
#
loop_
_entity.id
_entity.type
_entity.pdbx_description
1 polymer ?
#
loop_
_entity_poly.entity_id
_entity_poly.type
_entity_poly.pdbx_seq_one_letter_code
_entity_poly.pdbx_strand_id
1 'polypeptide(L)'
;MKKLRLALNKGEKLRFLSHLDYAQAVERMIRRAEIKMAYSEGFNPHMKISFSSALALGVTAAAEYIDMDVLEEDSLESIMERLNRVAPPGLEVLGGKEMPEKVKKMMAICNFAIYEVTGPITDENADWNALLKPFNGATEISYEKVTPKKTRTIDVKEFVKEPIVASVKDGMVTLTMGIGIYPQGTIKPSEVWNLGKDQYNWPITTGYEIHRKAIMVENEEGRYTPLEINY
;
A
#
# COMPACT_ATOMS: atom_id res chain seq x y z
N MET A 1 -26.26 -12.57 3.78
CA MET A 1 -25.07 -11.98 3.12
C MET A 1 -24.24 -11.31 4.21
N LYS A 2 -22.96 -11.63 4.27
CA LYS A 2 -22.01 -11.03 5.22
C LYS A 2 -21.01 -10.20 4.44
N LYS A 3 -20.57 -9.10 5.01
CA LYS A 3 -19.43 -8.33 4.50
C LYS A 3 -18.21 -8.64 5.36
N LEU A 4 -17.14 -9.10 4.73
CA LEU A 4 -15.88 -9.39 5.40
C LEU A 4 -14.82 -8.40 4.91
N ARG A 5 -14.03 -7.88 5.85
CA ARG A 5 -12.79 -7.16 5.56
C ARG A 5 -11.61 -8.04 5.92
N LEU A 6 -10.73 -8.29 4.96
CA LEU A 6 -9.56 -9.12 5.15
C LEU A 6 -8.28 -8.31 4.92
N ALA A 7 -7.25 -8.62 5.70
CA ALA A 7 -5.88 -8.17 5.47
C ALA A 7 -5.11 -9.27 4.72
N LEU A 8 -4.44 -8.90 3.64
CA LEU A 8 -3.68 -9.79 2.77
C LEU A 8 -2.28 -9.23 2.55
N ASN A 9 -1.23 -10.06 2.59
CA ASN A 9 0.07 -9.58 2.15
C ASN A 9 0.21 -9.62 0.61
N LYS A 10 1.21 -8.91 0.08
CA LYS A 10 1.75 -9.09 -1.26
C LYS A 10 3.26 -9.29 -1.13
N GLY A 11 3.66 -10.55 -0.99
CA GLY A 11 5.06 -10.93 -0.79
C GLY A 11 5.90 -10.88 -2.06
N GLU A 12 7.19 -11.19 -1.92
CA GLU A 12 8.21 -11.08 -2.97
C GLU A 12 7.85 -11.82 -4.27
N LYS A 13 7.28 -13.03 -4.16
CA LYS A 13 6.89 -13.83 -5.33
C LYS A 13 5.79 -13.19 -6.18
N LEU A 14 5.07 -12.23 -5.62
CA LEU A 14 3.99 -11.49 -6.29
C LEU A 14 4.39 -10.05 -6.61
N ARG A 15 5.62 -9.62 -6.32
CA ARG A 15 6.11 -8.24 -6.50
C ARG A 15 5.78 -7.68 -7.88
N PHE A 16 6.02 -8.46 -8.93
CA PHE A 16 5.83 -8.05 -10.32
C PHE A 16 4.43 -8.25 -10.87
N LEU A 17 3.44 -8.56 -10.04
CA LEU A 17 2.04 -8.49 -10.43
C LEU A 17 1.58 -7.03 -10.40
N SER A 18 0.90 -6.61 -11.48
CA SER A 18 0.15 -5.36 -11.49
C SER A 18 -1.00 -5.44 -10.47
N HIS A 19 -1.65 -4.30 -10.18
CA HIS A 19 -2.82 -4.32 -9.31
C HIS A 19 -3.95 -5.23 -9.86
N LEU A 20 -4.17 -5.22 -11.17
CA LEU A 20 -5.19 -6.05 -11.80
C LEU A 20 -4.84 -7.54 -11.72
N ASP A 21 -3.58 -7.91 -11.96
CA ASP A 21 -3.13 -9.30 -11.85
C ASP A 21 -3.19 -9.80 -10.40
N TYR A 22 -2.85 -8.94 -9.43
CA TYR A 22 -2.99 -9.25 -8.01
C TYR A 22 -4.47 -9.45 -7.63
N ALA A 23 -5.36 -8.58 -8.08
CA ALA A 23 -6.80 -8.73 -7.87
C ALA A 23 -7.32 -10.04 -8.47
N GLN A 24 -6.89 -10.40 -9.69
CA GLN A 24 -7.22 -11.69 -10.31
C GLN A 24 -6.66 -12.89 -9.53
N ALA A 25 -5.45 -12.77 -8.94
CA ALA A 25 -4.89 -13.82 -8.10
C ALA A 25 -5.74 -14.04 -6.84
N VAL A 26 -6.22 -12.96 -6.22
CA VAL A 26 -7.15 -13.00 -5.08
C VAL A 26 -8.49 -13.63 -5.50
N GLU A 27 -9.08 -13.23 -6.62
CA GLU A 27 -10.33 -13.85 -7.13
C GLU A 27 -10.17 -15.34 -7.39
N ARG A 28 -9.05 -15.76 -8.01
CA ARG A 28 -8.75 -17.18 -8.25
C ARG A 28 -8.58 -17.96 -6.96
N MET A 29 -7.96 -17.35 -5.94
CA MET A 29 -7.84 -17.93 -4.59
C MET A 29 -9.22 -18.15 -3.98
N ILE A 30 -10.11 -17.16 -4.03
CA ILE A 30 -11.47 -17.25 -3.51
C ILE A 30 -12.27 -18.36 -4.22
N ARG A 31 -12.17 -18.46 -5.56
CA ARG A 31 -12.82 -19.55 -6.32
C ARG A 31 -12.29 -20.92 -5.94
N ARG A 32 -10.97 -21.09 -5.78
CA ARG A 32 -10.38 -22.38 -5.37
C ARG A 32 -10.73 -22.76 -3.92
N ALA A 33 -10.93 -21.76 -3.07
CA ALA A 33 -11.42 -21.96 -1.70
C ALA A 33 -12.92 -22.30 -1.66
N GLU A 34 -13.62 -22.29 -2.82
CA GLU A 34 -15.06 -22.55 -2.95
C GLU A 34 -15.92 -21.63 -2.06
N ILE A 35 -15.47 -20.37 -1.87
CA ILE A 35 -16.22 -19.37 -1.11
C ILE A 35 -17.40 -18.88 -1.96
N LYS A 36 -18.62 -18.94 -1.42
CA LYS A 36 -19.84 -18.47 -2.09
C LYS A 36 -19.89 -16.95 -2.04
N MET A 37 -19.52 -16.31 -3.12
CA MET A 37 -19.47 -14.86 -3.27
C MET A 37 -20.77 -14.27 -3.78
N ALA A 38 -21.07 -13.05 -3.35
CA ALA A 38 -22.03 -12.21 -4.03
C ALA A 38 -21.42 -11.61 -5.31
N TYR A 39 -22.26 -11.45 -6.34
CA TYR A 39 -21.87 -10.88 -7.63
C TYR A 39 -22.64 -9.58 -7.90
N SER A 40 -22.06 -8.71 -8.72
CA SER A 40 -22.74 -7.52 -9.22
C SER A 40 -23.87 -7.94 -10.19
N GLU A 41 -24.87 -7.08 -10.31
CA GLU A 41 -25.93 -7.20 -11.31
C GLU A 41 -25.44 -6.71 -12.68
N GLY A 42 -26.04 -7.23 -13.76
CA GLY A 42 -25.77 -6.81 -15.12
C GLY A 42 -25.25 -7.93 -16.02
N PHE A 43 -24.86 -7.57 -17.27
CA PHE A 43 -24.47 -8.54 -18.30
C PHE A 43 -23.14 -9.25 -18.03
N ASN A 44 -22.23 -8.63 -17.30
CA ASN A 44 -20.94 -9.20 -16.90
C ASN A 44 -20.80 -9.16 -15.36
N PRO A 45 -21.33 -10.16 -14.64
CA PRO A 45 -21.26 -10.18 -13.19
C PRO A 45 -19.82 -10.31 -12.70
N HIS A 46 -19.39 -9.43 -11.79
CA HIS A 46 -18.12 -9.50 -11.10
C HIS A 46 -18.31 -9.84 -9.63
N MET A 47 -17.37 -10.57 -9.03
CA MET A 47 -17.36 -10.76 -7.58
C MET A 47 -17.40 -9.42 -6.88
N LYS A 48 -18.24 -9.29 -5.84
CA LYS A 48 -18.27 -8.08 -5.00
C LYS A 48 -17.06 -8.04 -4.08
N ILE A 49 -15.92 -7.61 -4.64
CA ILE A 49 -14.65 -7.39 -3.96
C ILE A 49 -14.22 -5.96 -4.21
N SER A 50 -13.71 -5.28 -3.18
CA SER A 50 -13.10 -3.96 -3.32
C SER A 50 -11.80 -3.88 -2.52
N PHE A 51 -10.79 -3.22 -3.06
CA PHE A 51 -9.48 -3.05 -2.46
C PHE A 51 -9.37 -1.67 -1.79
N SER A 52 -8.52 -1.57 -0.76
CA SER A 52 -8.23 -0.30 -0.06
C SER A 52 -7.56 0.72 -0.97
N SER A 53 -6.65 0.27 -1.82
CA SER A 53 -6.00 1.10 -2.84
C SER A 53 -5.36 0.24 -3.92
N ALA A 54 -4.99 0.84 -5.04
CA ALA A 54 -4.15 0.18 -6.03
C ALA A 54 -2.70 0.13 -5.54
N LEU A 55 -2.08 -1.06 -5.57
CA LEU A 55 -0.65 -1.23 -5.33
C LEU A 55 0.10 -1.30 -6.67
N ALA A 56 1.15 -0.51 -6.80
CA ALA A 56 1.91 -0.45 -8.06
C ALA A 56 2.67 -1.76 -8.32
N LEU A 57 2.98 -2.01 -9.61
CA LEU A 57 3.90 -3.05 -10.03
C LEU A 57 5.28 -2.79 -9.39
N GLY A 58 5.97 -3.85 -8.97
CA GLY A 58 7.27 -3.76 -8.30
C GLY A 58 7.21 -3.47 -6.81
N VAL A 59 6.01 -3.25 -6.25
CA VAL A 59 5.82 -2.96 -4.82
C VAL A 59 5.28 -4.18 -4.11
N THR A 60 5.93 -4.56 -2.99
CA THR A 60 5.41 -5.53 -2.02
C THR A 60 4.63 -4.84 -0.91
N ALA A 61 3.82 -5.58 -0.17
CA ALA A 61 3.07 -5.03 0.95
C ALA A 61 2.97 -6.00 2.12
N ALA A 62 3.12 -5.48 3.33
CA ALA A 62 2.91 -6.24 4.55
C ALA A 62 1.42 -6.55 4.73
N ALA A 63 0.54 -5.57 4.48
CA ALA A 63 -0.91 -5.76 4.53
C ALA A 63 -1.63 -4.86 3.53
N GLU A 64 -2.40 -5.47 2.65
CA GLU A 64 -3.42 -4.87 1.80
C GLU A 64 -4.78 -5.29 2.31
N TYR A 65 -5.80 -4.45 2.11
CA TYR A 65 -7.12 -4.77 2.61
C TYR A 65 -8.12 -4.90 1.48
N ILE A 66 -8.99 -5.90 1.61
CA ILE A 66 -10.14 -6.11 0.73
C ILE A 66 -11.43 -6.16 1.55
N ASP A 67 -12.50 -5.62 0.99
CA ASP A 67 -13.87 -5.92 1.42
C ASP A 67 -14.47 -6.91 0.42
N MET A 68 -15.14 -7.95 0.93
CA MET A 68 -15.81 -8.96 0.11
C MET A 68 -17.19 -9.29 0.68
N ASP A 69 -18.17 -9.45 -0.20
CA ASP A 69 -19.54 -9.83 0.17
C ASP A 69 -19.72 -11.34 -0.03
N VAL A 70 -19.96 -12.09 1.05
CA VAL A 70 -20.13 -13.56 1.02
C VAL A 70 -21.56 -13.96 1.29
N LEU A 71 -22.00 -15.08 0.70
CA LEU A 71 -23.35 -15.63 0.81
C LEU A 71 -23.43 -16.83 1.75
N GLU A 72 -22.31 -17.28 2.29
CA GLU A 72 -22.26 -18.42 3.21
C GLU A 72 -22.30 -18.01 4.68
N GLU A 73 -22.65 -18.97 5.55
CA GLU A 73 -22.79 -18.77 6.99
C GLU A 73 -21.56 -19.19 7.79
N ASP A 74 -20.54 -19.72 7.11
CA ASP A 74 -19.28 -20.14 7.74
C ASP A 74 -18.65 -19.00 8.55
N SER A 75 -17.95 -19.37 9.62
CA SER A 75 -17.23 -18.38 10.44
C SER A 75 -16.12 -17.70 9.65
N LEU A 76 -15.72 -16.51 10.06
CA LEU A 76 -14.60 -15.78 9.48
C LEU A 76 -13.32 -16.62 9.49
N GLU A 77 -13.04 -17.32 10.59
CA GLU A 77 -11.88 -18.19 10.78
C GLU A 77 -11.87 -19.32 9.76
N SER A 78 -13.00 -20.01 9.57
CA SER A 78 -13.16 -21.09 8.57
C SER A 78 -12.91 -20.59 7.15
N ILE A 79 -13.41 -19.41 6.82
CA ILE A 79 -13.20 -18.76 5.51
C ILE A 79 -11.71 -18.44 5.31
N MET A 80 -11.05 -17.86 6.33
CA MET A 80 -9.63 -17.52 6.26
C MET A 80 -8.74 -18.77 6.13
N GLU A 81 -9.03 -19.85 6.84
CA GLU A 81 -8.32 -21.13 6.73
C GLU A 81 -8.46 -21.73 5.33
N ARG A 82 -9.66 -21.73 4.75
CA ARG A 82 -9.90 -22.22 3.39
C ARG A 82 -9.15 -21.38 2.35
N LEU A 83 -9.13 -20.06 2.50
CA LEU A 83 -8.37 -19.16 1.63
C LEU A 83 -6.87 -19.45 1.72
N ASN A 84 -6.32 -19.53 2.94
CA ASN A 84 -4.89 -19.78 3.14
C ASN A 84 -4.44 -21.17 2.64
N ARG A 85 -5.30 -22.17 2.71
CA ARG A 85 -5.00 -23.53 2.18
C ARG A 85 -4.72 -23.54 0.68
N VAL A 86 -5.33 -22.62 -0.08
CA VAL A 86 -5.23 -22.56 -1.55
C VAL A 86 -4.51 -21.31 -2.04
N ALA A 87 -4.00 -20.51 -1.15
CA ALA A 87 -3.29 -19.28 -1.49
C ALA A 87 -2.03 -19.58 -2.33
N PRO A 88 -1.74 -18.80 -3.37
CA PRO A 88 -0.49 -18.93 -4.09
C PRO A 88 0.67 -18.47 -3.23
N PRO A 89 1.90 -18.98 -3.46
CA PRO A 89 3.07 -18.54 -2.72
C PRO A 89 3.29 -17.03 -2.77
N GLY A 90 3.39 -16.41 -1.61
CA GLY A 90 3.54 -14.95 -1.46
C GLY A 90 2.22 -14.20 -1.27
N LEU A 91 1.10 -14.90 -1.19
CA LEU A 91 -0.20 -14.37 -0.77
C LEU A 91 -0.66 -15.12 0.48
N GLU A 92 -1.04 -14.39 1.52
CA GLU A 92 -1.53 -14.91 2.77
C GLU A 92 -2.63 -14.00 3.32
N VAL A 93 -3.69 -14.60 3.87
CA VAL A 93 -4.72 -13.90 4.63
C VAL A 93 -4.24 -13.80 6.08
N LEU A 94 -3.93 -12.60 6.51
CA LEU A 94 -3.30 -12.30 7.81
C LEU A 94 -4.31 -12.13 8.95
N GLY A 95 -5.52 -11.73 8.61
CA GLY A 95 -6.59 -11.46 9.57
C GLY A 95 -7.82 -10.90 8.89
N GLY A 96 -8.87 -10.75 9.66
CA GLY A 96 -10.11 -10.21 9.13
C GLY A 96 -11.10 -9.77 10.21
N LYS A 97 -12.18 -9.14 9.75
CA LYS A 97 -13.29 -8.66 10.59
C LYS A 97 -14.59 -8.74 9.81
N GLU A 98 -15.66 -9.17 10.47
CA GLU A 98 -17.02 -9.00 9.94
C GLU A 98 -17.41 -7.52 10.02
N MET A 99 -17.92 -6.99 8.92
CA MET A 99 -18.26 -5.58 8.80
C MET A 99 -19.79 -5.38 8.79
N PRO A 100 -20.29 -4.26 9.31
CA PRO A 100 -21.67 -3.86 9.09
C PRO A 100 -22.02 -3.82 7.60
N GLU A 101 -23.27 -4.04 7.25
CA GLU A 101 -23.72 -4.04 5.85
C GLU A 101 -23.41 -2.71 5.16
N LYS A 102 -23.58 -1.60 5.87
CA LYS A 102 -23.32 -0.25 5.36
C LYS A 102 -22.03 0.30 5.97
N VAL A 103 -20.93 0.23 5.22
CA VAL A 103 -19.63 0.82 5.59
C VAL A 103 -19.14 1.75 4.49
N LYS A 104 -18.35 2.72 4.85
CA LYS A 104 -17.65 3.56 3.86
C LYS A 104 -16.66 2.70 3.08
N LYS A 105 -16.55 2.93 1.76
CA LYS A 105 -15.57 2.25 0.92
C LYS A 105 -14.16 2.56 1.41
N MET A 106 -13.31 1.54 1.51
CA MET A 106 -11.92 1.72 1.98
C MET A 106 -11.14 2.73 1.16
N MET A 107 -11.31 2.77 -0.17
CA MET A 107 -10.67 3.78 -1.03
C MET A 107 -11.03 5.23 -0.67
N ALA A 108 -12.14 5.45 0.04
CA ALA A 108 -12.55 6.79 0.46
C ALA A 108 -12.04 7.16 1.85
N ILE A 109 -11.58 6.20 2.63
CA ILE A 109 -11.13 6.42 4.01
C ILE A 109 -9.64 6.19 4.21
N CYS A 110 -9.02 5.29 3.44
CA CYS A 110 -7.57 5.06 3.50
C CYS A 110 -6.84 6.24 2.86
N ASN A 111 -6.26 7.08 3.70
CA ASN A 111 -5.68 8.37 3.30
C ASN A 111 -4.21 8.54 3.69
N PHE A 112 -3.59 7.51 4.25
CA PHE A 112 -2.18 7.53 4.66
C PHE A 112 -1.53 6.16 4.41
N ALA A 113 -0.26 6.15 3.98
CA ALA A 113 0.50 4.92 3.82
C ALA A 113 1.95 5.11 4.29
N ILE A 114 2.52 4.07 4.90
CA ILE A 114 3.94 4.01 5.29
C ILE A 114 4.66 3.11 4.29
N TYR A 115 5.74 3.64 3.72
CA TYR A 115 6.60 2.92 2.78
C TYR A 115 8.02 2.82 3.30
N GLU A 116 8.68 1.72 2.97
CA GLU A 116 10.11 1.52 3.05
C GLU A 116 10.65 1.42 1.63
N VAL A 117 11.66 2.25 1.32
CA VAL A 117 12.39 2.20 0.05
C VAL A 117 13.82 1.83 0.37
N THR A 118 14.27 0.67 -0.13
CA THR A 118 15.59 0.12 0.17
C THR A 118 16.42 0.06 -1.09
N GLY A 119 17.62 0.58 -1.05
CA GLY A 119 18.54 0.53 -2.18
C GLY A 119 20.01 0.73 -1.77
N PRO A 120 20.97 0.42 -2.71
CA PRO A 120 22.38 0.53 -2.43
C PRO A 120 22.82 1.99 -2.22
N ILE A 121 23.75 2.18 -1.28
CA ILE A 121 24.42 3.46 -1.05
C ILE A 121 25.73 3.54 -1.82
N THR A 122 26.15 4.75 -2.17
CA THR A 122 27.42 5.02 -2.86
C THR A 122 28.50 5.57 -1.91
N ASP A 123 28.13 5.86 -0.67
CA ASP A 123 29.04 6.31 0.40
C ASP A 123 28.62 5.66 1.73
N GLU A 124 29.44 4.75 2.22
CA GLU A 124 29.22 4.03 3.47
C GLU A 124 29.40 4.91 4.73
N ASN A 125 30.12 6.03 4.58
CA ASN A 125 30.38 6.95 5.68
C ASN A 125 29.38 8.12 5.76
N ALA A 126 28.34 8.10 4.93
CA ALA A 126 27.36 9.17 4.85
C ALA A 126 26.60 9.37 6.19
N ASP A 127 26.59 10.60 6.67
CA ASP A 127 25.73 10.99 7.80
C ASP A 127 24.29 11.24 7.30
N TRP A 128 23.48 10.19 7.36
CA TRP A 128 22.08 10.23 6.89
C TRP A 128 21.21 11.22 7.65
N ASN A 129 21.52 11.51 8.92
CA ASN A 129 20.77 12.52 9.68
C ASN A 129 21.05 13.92 9.12
N ALA A 130 22.31 14.20 8.81
CA ALA A 130 22.68 15.47 8.17
C ALA A 130 22.12 15.59 6.75
N LEU A 131 22.14 14.50 5.95
CA LEU A 131 21.63 14.48 4.58
C LEU A 131 20.11 14.64 4.49
N LEU A 132 19.36 14.07 5.43
CA LEU A 132 17.90 14.18 5.46
C LEU A 132 17.40 15.51 6.06
N LYS A 133 18.22 16.20 6.84
CA LYS A 133 17.83 17.43 7.54
C LYS A 133 17.29 18.53 6.61
N PRO A 134 17.89 18.84 5.45
CA PRO A 134 17.36 19.86 4.53
C PRO A 134 15.98 19.47 3.97
N PHE A 135 15.77 18.21 3.58
CA PHE A 135 14.48 17.71 3.08
C PHE A 135 13.42 17.74 4.20
N ASN A 136 13.77 17.21 5.38
CA ASN A 136 12.84 17.12 6.50
C ASN A 136 12.45 18.49 7.06
N GLY A 137 13.37 19.45 7.05
CA GLY A 137 13.14 20.82 7.56
C GLY A 137 12.53 21.78 6.53
N ALA A 138 12.44 21.40 5.26
CA ALA A 138 11.81 22.23 4.25
C ALA A 138 10.31 22.37 4.52
N THR A 139 9.80 23.59 4.31
CA THR A 139 8.34 23.89 4.38
C THR A 139 7.64 23.61 3.07
N GLU A 140 8.36 23.71 1.96
CA GLU A 140 7.87 23.47 0.60
C GLU A 140 9.00 22.82 -0.21
N ILE A 141 8.67 21.84 -1.06
CA ILE A 141 9.58 21.20 -2.00
C ILE A 141 8.88 21.05 -3.34
N SER A 142 9.29 21.90 -4.30
CA SER A 142 8.72 21.88 -5.64
C SER A 142 9.21 20.66 -6.42
N TYR A 143 8.29 19.94 -7.05
CA TYR A 143 8.56 18.77 -7.87
C TYR A 143 7.70 18.78 -9.14
N GLU A 144 8.34 18.61 -10.30
CA GLU A 144 7.64 18.45 -11.58
C GLU A 144 7.18 16.99 -11.76
N LYS A 145 5.90 16.76 -11.53
CA LYS A 145 5.29 15.46 -11.75
C LYS A 145 4.87 15.30 -13.20
N VAL A 146 5.62 14.46 -13.92
CA VAL A 146 5.34 14.13 -15.32
C VAL A 146 4.43 12.92 -15.40
N THR A 147 3.33 13.04 -16.13
CA THR A 147 2.43 11.94 -16.47
C THR A 147 2.24 11.90 -18.00
N PRO A 148 1.79 10.79 -18.59
CA PRO A 148 1.52 10.72 -20.04
C PRO A 148 0.55 11.77 -20.55
N LYS A 149 -0.32 12.31 -19.67
CA LYS A 149 -1.36 13.29 -20.04
C LYS A 149 -0.96 14.74 -19.78
N LYS A 150 -0.11 14.99 -18.79
CA LYS A 150 0.29 16.35 -18.39
C LYS A 150 1.48 16.35 -17.45
N THR A 151 2.22 17.45 -17.47
CA THR A 151 3.19 17.83 -16.43
C THR A 151 2.52 18.83 -15.49
N ARG A 152 2.76 18.68 -14.19
CA ARG A 152 2.30 19.63 -13.18
C ARG A 152 3.35 19.77 -12.08
N THR A 153 3.49 20.95 -11.55
CA THR A 153 4.27 21.19 -10.34
C THR A 153 3.41 20.85 -9.13
N ILE A 154 3.98 20.12 -8.19
CA ILE A 154 3.37 19.80 -6.89
C ILE A 154 4.33 20.15 -5.78
N ASP A 155 3.80 20.44 -4.60
CA ASP A 155 4.59 20.51 -3.38
C ASP A 155 4.66 19.11 -2.75
N VAL A 156 5.88 18.56 -2.62
CA VAL A 156 6.13 17.25 -2.01
C VAL A 156 5.70 17.22 -0.56
N LYS A 157 5.82 18.35 0.15
CA LYS A 157 5.48 18.46 1.58
C LYS A 157 3.97 18.39 1.84
N GLU A 158 3.13 18.58 0.84
CA GLU A 158 1.70 18.30 0.96
C GLU A 158 1.45 16.80 1.18
N PHE A 159 2.32 15.91 0.66
CA PHE A 159 2.17 14.47 0.72
C PHE A 159 3.10 13.81 1.75
N VAL A 160 4.36 14.28 1.87
CA VAL A 160 5.35 13.76 2.83
C VAL A 160 5.44 14.72 4.01
N LYS A 161 4.50 14.58 4.95
CA LYS A 161 4.38 15.50 6.11
C LYS A 161 5.26 15.13 7.29
N GLU A 162 5.70 13.88 7.34
CA GLU A 162 6.55 13.37 8.41
C GLU A 162 8.02 13.35 7.99
N PRO A 163 8.94 13.47 8.95
CA PRO A 163 10.37 13.29 8.68
C PRO A 163 10.64 11.90 8.08
N ILE A 164 11.40 11.87 6.99
CA ILE A 164 11.95 10.62 6.47
C ILE A 164 13.05 10.17 7.44
N VAL A 165 13.05 8.87 7.73
CA VAL A 165 14.04 8.23 8.61
C VAL A 165 14.85 7.25 7.78
N ALA A 166 16.17 7.24 7.96
CA ALA A 166 17.09 6.31 7.32
C ALA A 166 17.59 5.25 8.30
N SER A 167 17.72 4.02 7.81
CA SER A 167 18.42 2.93 8.48
C SER A 167 19.39 2.32 7.48
N VAL A 168 20.68 2.21 7.85
CA VAL A 168 21.74 1.67 6.98
C VAL A 168 22.17 0.31 7.51
N LYS A 169 22.23 -0.65 6.58
CA LYS A 169 22.72 -2.00 6.88
C LYS A 169 23.30 -2.63 5.60
N ASP A 170 24.45 -3.28 5.71
CA ASP A 170 25.08 -4.07 4.65
C ASP A 170 25.18 -3.34 3.28
N GLY A 171 25.62 -2.07 3.29
CA GLY A 171 25.75 -1.25 2.08
C GLY A 171 24.42 -0.81 1.45
N MET A 172 23.31 -0.99 2.16
CA MET A 172 21.96 -0.58 1.76
C MET A 172 21.41 0.46 2.73
N VAL A 173 20.66 1.42 2.22
CA VAL A 173 19.83 2.29 3.04
C VAL A 173 18.37 1.94 2.85
N THR A 174 17.62 1.90 3.94
CA THR A 174 16.17 1.86 3.95
C THR A 174 15.65 3.22 4.41
N LEU A 175 14.91 3.90 3.53
CA LEU A 175 14.22 5.15 3.84
C LEU A 175 12.76 4.83 4.19
N THR A 176 12.38 5.13 5.43
CA THR A 176 10.97 5.02 5.87
C THR A 176 10.29 6.37 5.71
N MET A 177 9.14 6.39 5.04
CA MET A 177 8.38 7.61 4.77
C MET A 177 6.88 7.40 4.89
N GLY A 178 6.20 8.36 5.52
CA GLY A 178 4.74 8.46 5.57
C GLY A 178 4.23 9.31 4.41
N ILE A 179 3.30 8.77 3.63
CA ILE A 179 2.76 9.46 2.45
C ILE A 179 1.24 9.58 2.56
N GLY A 180 0.75 10.82 2.49
CA GLY A 180 -0.66 11.15 2.39
C GLY A 180 -1.25 10.79 1.03
N ILE A 181 -2.49 10.30 1.03
CA ILE A 181 -3.27 9.92 -0.14
C ILE A 181 -4.52 10.78 -0.14
N TYR A 182 -4.66 11.65 -1.13
CA TYR A 182 -5.74 12.63 -1.18
C TYR A 182 -6.50 12.54 -2.52
N PRO A 183 -7.73 13.09 -2.61
CA PRO A 183 -8.50 13.09 -3.86
C PRO A 183 -7.77 13.76 -5.03
N GLN A 184 -6.94 14.79 -4.77
CA GLN A 184 -6.11 15.45 -5.79
C GLN A 184 -4.89 14.63 -6.21
N GLY A 185 -4.57 13.53 -5.50
CA GLY A 185 -3.48 12.62 -5.81
C GLY A 185 -2.59 12.27 -4.64
N THR A 186 -1.42 11.75 -4.97
CA THR A 186 -0.36 11.38 -4.03
C THR A 186 0.98 11.47 -4.73
N ILE A 187 2.09 11.43 -3.99
CA ILE A 187 3.43 11.21 -4.53
C ILE A 187 3.82 9.73 -4.40
N LYS A 188 4.60 9.22 -5.36
CA LYS A 188 5.12 7.85 -5.27
C LYS A 188 6.40 7.82 -4.42
N PRO A 189 6.66 6.75 -3.65
CA PRO A 189 7.93 6.59 -2.92
C PRO A 189 9.16 6.66 -3.84
N SER A 190 9.03 6.15 -5.07
CA SER A 190 10.08 6.24 -6.09
C SER A 190 10.37 7.67 -6.54
N GLU A 191 9.34 8.54 -6.59
CA GLU A 191 9.51 9.95 -6.93
C GLU A 191 10.27 10.67 -5.82
N VAL A 192 10.02 10.34 -4.55
CA VAL A 192 10.76 10.89 -3.39
C VAL A 192 12.21 10.40 -3.38
N TRP A 193 12.45 9.11 -3.66
CA TRP A 193 13.80 8.55 -3.78
C TRP A 193 14.63 9.27 -4.85
N ASN A 194 14.07 9.40 -6.06
CA ASN A 194 14.76 10.07 -7.16
C ASN A 194 15.01 11.56 -6.88
N LEU A 195 14.03 12.25 -6.28
CA LEU A 195 14.18 13.63 -5.86
C LEU A 195 15.31 13.80 -4.82
N GLY A 196 15.39 12.89 -3.85
CA GLY A 196 16.48 12.87 -2.87
C GLY A 196 17.86 12.74 -3.51
N LYS A 197 17.98 11.83 -4.50
CA LYS A 197 19.19 11.65 -5.28
C LYS A 197 19.53 12.89 -6.11
N ASP A 198 18.56 13.42 -6.86
CA ASP A 198 18.82 14.42 -7.90
C ASP A 198 18.91 15.86 -7.34
N GLN A 199 18.18 16.19 -6.26
CA GLN A 199 18.15 17.54 -5.70
C GLN A 199 18.81 17.67 -4.32
N TYR A 200 18.89 16.58 -3.55
CA TYR A 200 19.45 16.58 -2.19
C TYR A 200 20.79 15.85 -2.10
N ASN A 201 21.32 15.37 -3.22
CA ASN A 201 22.60 14.65 -3.29
C ASN A 201 22.67 13.45 -2.31
N TRP A 202 21.55 12.76 -2.09
CA TRP A 202 21.61 11.54 -1.29
C TRP A 202 22.49 10.50 -2.00
N PRO A 203 23.44 9.88 -1.30
CA PRO A 203 24.40 8.95 -1.90
C PRO A 203 23.76 7.58 -2.16
N ILE A 204 22.78 7.54 -3.06
CA ILE A 204 22.00 6.37 -3.45
C ILE A 204 22.05 6.12 -4.96
N THR A 205 21.79 4.87 -5.36
CA THR A 205 21.71 4.47 -6.76
C THR A 205 20.27 4.59 -7.30
N THR A 206 20.10 4.26 -8.59
CA THR A 206 18.76 4.16 -9.23
C THR A 206 18.07 2.82 -8.98
N GLY A 207 18.80 1.82 -8.45
CA GLY A 207 18.23 0.53 -8.07
C GLY A 207 17.63 0.59 -6.66
N TYR A 208 16.36 0.28 -6.53
CA TYR A 208 15.68 0.25 -5.23
C TYR A 208 14.52 -0.74 -5.24
N GLU A 209 14.12 -1.15 -4.06
CA GLU A 209 12.93 -1.93 -3.79
C GLU A 209 11.97 -1.12 -2.94
N ILE A 210 10.67 -1.30 -3.18
CA ILE A 210 9.63 -0.60 -2.42
C ILE A 210 8.76 -1.62 -1.70
N HIS A 211 8.58 -1.39 -0.41
CA HIS A 211 7.68 -2.14 0.44
C HIS A 211 6.66 -1.21 1.09
N ARG A 212 5.35 -1.50 0.92
CA ARG A 212 4.30 -0.79 1.66
C ARG A 212 4.12 -1.47 3.02
N LYS A 213 4.65 -0.86 4.06
CA LYS A 213 4.59 -1.37 5.43
C LYS A 213 3.19 -1.30 6.01
N ALA A 214 2.45 -0.23 5.69
CA ALA A 214 1.07 -0.06 6.14
C ALA A 214 0.28 0.82 5.18
N ILE A 215 -1.04 0.58 5.10
CA ILE A 215 -2.03 1.53 4.62
C ILE A 215 -3.04 1.77 5.75
N MET A 216 -3.38 3.04 5.99
CA MET A 216 -4.05 3.47 7.20
C MET A 216 -5.15 4.49 6.90
N VAL A 217 -6.03 4.62 7.87
CA VAL A 217 -6.98 5.71 7.98
C VAL A 217 -6.47 6.64 9.05
N GLU A 218 -6.20 7.89 8.67
CA GLU A 218 -5.80 8.97 9.57
C GLU A 218 -6.98 9.92 9.77
N ASN A 219 -7.30 10.23 11.00
CA ASN A 219 -8.31 11.20 11.41
C ASN A 219 -7.83 12.00 12.64
N GLU A 220 -8.68 12.82 13.23
CA GLU A 220 -8.34 13.64 14.40
C GLU A 220 -7.98 12.83 15.64
N GLU A 221 -8.46 11.58 15.74
CA GLU A 221 -8.21 10.69 16.88
C GLU A 221 -6.90 9.91 16.75
N GLY A 222 -6.34 9.80 15.51
CA GLY A 222 -5.09 9.08 15.26
C GLY A 222 -5.07 8.32 13.94
N ARG A 223 -4.21 7.29 13.90
CA ARG A 223 -4.02 6.40 12.75
C ARG A 223 -4.38 4.99 13.11
N TYR A 224 -5.20 4.39 12.27
CA TYR A 224 -5.75 3.06 12.46
C TYR A 224 -5.59 2.25 11.19
N THR A 225 -5.34 0.96 11.33
CA THR A 225 -5.51 0.04 10.19
C THR A 225 -7.00 -0.07 9.84
N PRO A 226 -7.35 -0.43 8.61
CA PRO A 226 -8.75 -0.66 8.24
C PRO A 226 -9.49 -1.69 9.10
N LEU A 227 -8.79 -2.62 9.79
CA LEU A 227 -9.41 -3.57 10.70
C LEU A 227 -9.71 -2.99 12.09
N GLU A 228 -8.98 -1.96 12.52
CA GLU A 228 -9.15 -1.34 13.85
C GLU A 228 -10.27 -0.30 13.89
N ILE A 229 -10.72 0.17 12.72
CA ILE A 229 -11.80 1.17 12.65
C ILE A 229 -13.11 0.54 13.13
N ASN A 230 -13.75 1.22 14.06
CA ASN A 230 -15.12 0.95 14.49
C ASN A 230 -16.09 1.84 13.68
N TYR A 231 -17.20 1.24 13.25
CA TYR A 231 -18.26 1.88 12.46
C TYR A 231 -19.56 1.94 13.24
#